data_b371b649073ca3618dca5e158510a6dc
#
_entry.id   b371b649073ca3618dca5e158510a6dc
#
_cell.length_a   1.000
_cell.length_b   1.000
_cell.length_c   1.000
_cell.angle_alpha   90.00
_cell.angle_beta   90.00
_cell.angle_gamma   90.00
#
_symmetry.space_group_name_H-M   'P 1'
#
loop_
_entity.id
_entity.type
_entity.pdbx_description
1 polymer ?
#
loop_
_entity_poly.entity_id
_entity_poly.type
_entity_poly.pdbx_seq_one_letter_code
_entity_poly.pdbx_strand_id
1 'polypeptide(L)'
;MNASPALADEGASGLYVPGNFGFGAGVTPDPGLYLSSGVVYYDGDIKVYIEGGKIVLNVDKRPFSTGFAALWVPEAKILGGQIGLSLASSYSFAWAHGEVTGLINAEKTVKGWGLGDTIPRAQIGWTSGAWSNTFYLTGWLPTGRYQRGFEPNTGKNRYGVNLGWGVTYTEPNTKLEFDSAIGVTFSAPNPATDYKNGDDFIWDWAVGKKFANGLEIGAAGYAYQQLTPDSGSGAKLGPFKGRVFGVGPHLVYNTVLMHRSVLFNFRNYQEF
;
A
#
# COMPACT_ATOMS: atom_id res chain seq x y z
N MET A 1 -24.90 -8.32 -1.09
CA MET A 1 -24.24 -8.61 0.20
C MET A 1 -23.79 -7.27 0.74
N ASN A 2 -24.28 -6.85 1.91
CA ASN A 2 -23.85 -5.59 2.49
C ASN A 2 -22.40 -5.79 2.97
N ALA A 3 -21.44 -5.16 2.29
CA ALA A 3 -20.09 -5.03 2.81
C ALA A 3 -20.22 -4.35 4.19
N SER A 4 -19.77 -5.00 5.24
CA SER A 4 -19.60 -4.34 6.53
C SER A 4 -18.61 -3.22 6.32
N PRO A 5 -18.90 -1.99 6.78
CA PRO A 5 -17.94 -0.90 6.64
C PRO A 5 -16.61 -1.34 7.27
N ALA A 6 -15.53 -1.20 6.54
CA ALA A 6 -14.20 -1.38 7.08
C ALA A 6 -13.99 -0.30 8.15
N LEU A 7 -14.26 -0.66 9.40
CA LEU A 7 -13.87 0.12 10.56
C LEU A 7 -12.42 -0.24 10.81
N ALA A 8 -11.51 0.54 10.32
CA ALA A 8 -10.11 0.22 10.41
C ALA A 8 -9.30 1.50 10.51
N ASP A 9 -8.23 1.42 11.26
CA ASP A 9 -7.10 2.33 11.27
C ASP A 9 -7.41 3.83 11.48
N GLU A 10 -6.61 4.50 12.27
CA GLU A 10 -6.65 5.96 12.33
C GLU A 10 -6.38 6.55 10.93
N GLY A 11 -7.30 7.41 10.46
CA GLY A 11 -7.28 7.96 9.11
C GLY A 11 -7.88 7.04 8.05
N ALA A 12 -8.56 5.96 8.46
CA ALA A 12 -9.23 4.99 7.58
C ALA A 12 -8.30 4.38 6.52
N SER A 13 -7.01 4.23 6.83
CA SER A 13 -6.05 3.54 5.97
C SER A 13 -4.83 3.13 6.77
N GLY A 14 -4.38 1.88 6.59
CA GLY A 14 -3.18 1.33 7.19
C GLY A 14 -1.88 2.02 6.73
N LEU A 15 -0.76 1.49 7.18
CA LEU A 15 0.57 1.87 6.69
C LEU A 15 0.81 1.26 5.30
N TYR A 16 0.46 0.00 5.13
CA TYR A 16 0.52 -0.68 3.85
C TYR A 16 -0.74 -0.38 3.02
N VAL A 17 -0.56 -0.13 1.74
CA VAL A 17 -1.64 0.02 0.77
C VAL A 17 -1.88 -1.33 0.10
N PRO A 18 -3.02 -2.03 0.35
CA PRO A 18 -3.33 -3.29 -0.29
C PRO A 18 -3.35 -3.16 -1.82
N GLY A 19 -2.96 -4.23 -2.52
CA GLY A 19 -2.83 -4.19 -3.97
C GLY A 19 -1.54 -3.50 -4.47
N ASN A 20 -0.57 -3.24 -3.58
CA ASN A 20 0.71 -2.63 -3.97
C ASN A 20 1.56 -3.55 -4.84
N PHE A 21 1.51 -4.87 -4.60
CA PHE A 21 2.13 -5.85 -5.47
C PHE A 21 1.19 -6.32 -6.57
N GLY A 22 1.78 -6.78 -7.66
CA GLY A 22 1.12 -7.34 -8.83
C GLY A 22 2.12 -8.19 -9.60
N PHE A 23 2.14 -8.09 -10.93
CA PHE A 23 3.10 -8.82 -11.75
C PHE A 23 4.54 -8.55 -11.32
N GLY A 24 5.35 -9.59 -11.25
CA GLY A 24 6.72 -9.53 -10.78
C GLY A 24 6.87 -9.40 -9.26
N ALA A 25 5.87 -9.74 -8.45
CA ALA A 25 5.90 -9.59 -7.00
C ALA A 25 7.10 -10.26 -6.31
N GLY A 26 7.59 -11.38 -6.86
CA GLY A 26 8.77 -12.11 -6.37
C GLY A 26 10.08 -11.73 -7.07
N VAL A 27 10.07 -10.74 -7.97
CA VAL A 27 11.25 -10.41 -8.77
C VAL A 27 12.04 -9.27 -8.12
N THR A 28 13.32 -9.53 -7.82
CA THR A 28 14.31 -8.47 -7.61
C THR A 28 15.04 -8.26 -8.93
N PRO A 29 15.03 -7.03 -9.50
CA PRO A 29 15.61 -6.81 -10.83
C PRO A 29 17.15 -6.91 -10.82
N ASP A 30 17.74 -6.88 -12.02
CA ASP A 30 19.18 -6.88 -12.22
C ASP A 30 19.85 -5.65 -11.56
N PRO A 31 21.19 -5.69 -11.34
CA PRO A 31 21.91 -4.54 -10.79
C PRO A 31 21.64 -3.24 -11.55
N GLY A 32 21.34 -2.18 -10.82
CA GLY A 32 21.01 -0.88 -11.40
C GLY A 32 20.29 0.06 -10.44
N LEU A 33 19.98 1.25 -10.96
CA LEU A 33 19.12 2.23 -10.29
C LEU A 33 17.79 2.34 -11.05
N TYR A 34 16.71 2.09 -10.33
CA TYR A 34 15.34 2.13 -10.84
C TYR A 34 14.58 3.26 -10.19
N LEU A 35 13.99 4.11 -10.99
CA LEU A 35 13.13 5.20 -10.52
C LEU A 35 11.70 4.89 -10.93
N SER A 36 10.78 5.07 -10.02
CA SER A 36 9.36 4.90 -10.28
C SER A 36 8.55 6.08 -9.76
N SER A 37 7.49 6.39 -10.47
CA SER A 37 6.43 7.27 -10.01
C SER A 37 5.08 6.69 -10.42
N GLY A 38 4.04 6.98 -9.65
CA GLY A 38 2.71 6.49 -9.92
C GLY A 38 1.66 7.37 -9.27
N VAL A 39 0.45 7.24 -9.75
CA VAL A 39 -0.72 7.94 -9.22
C VAL A 39 -1.67 6.91 -8.64
N VAL A 40 -2.17 7.20 -7.46
CA VAL A 40 -3.23 6.43 -6.80
C VAL A 40 -4.43 7.35 -6.60
N TYR A 41 -5.57 6.92 -7.07
CA TYR A 41 -6.86 7.53 -6.79
C TYR A 41 -7.76 6.51 -6.11
N TYR A 42 -8.40 6.91 -5.04
CA TYR A 42 -9.39 6.11 -4.33
C TYR A 42 -10.69 6.90 -4.23
N ASP A 43 -11.82 6.22 -4.37
CA ASP A 43 -13.17 6.78 -4.20
C ASP A 43 -13.96 5.82 -3.33
N GLY A 44 -14.36 6.27 -2.14
CA GLY A 44 -15.07 5.41 -1.21
C GLY A 44 -15.72 6.16 -0.06
N ASP A 45 -16.82 5.59 0.42
CA ASP A 45 -17.60 6.07 1.54
C ASP A 45 -17.22 5.30 2.82
N ILE A 46 -16.99 6.04 3.89
CA ILE A 46 -16.65 5.49 5.20
C ILE A 46 -17.69 5.92 6.20
N LYS A 47 -18.41 4.96 6.82
CA LYS A 47 -19.47 5.27 7.78
C LYS A 47 -18.96 5.90 9.06
N VAL A 48 -17.86 5.42 9.60
CA VAL A 48 -17.23 5.96 10.80
C VAL A 48 -15.76 5.62 10.84
N TYR A 49 -14.93 6.56 11.25
CA TYR A 49 -13.50 6.35 11.53
C TYR A 49 -12.95 7.40 12.50
N ILE A 50 -11.70 7.25 12.90
CA ILE A 50 -10.99 8.23 13.72
C ILE A 50 -9.97 8.98 12.84
N GLU A 51 -10.05 10.31 12.81
CA GLU A 51 -9.06 11.16 12.15
C GLU A 51 -8.47 12.14 13.17
N GLY A 52 -7.16 12.05 13.40
CA GLY A 52 -6.45 12.93 14.31
C GLY A 52 -7.01 12.94 15.74
N GLY A 53 -7.57 11.81 16.22
CA GLY A 53 -8.16 11.65 17.54
C GLY A 53 -9.63 12.10 17.67
N LYS A 54 -10.30 12.41 16.55
CA LYS A 54 -11.75 12.73 16.51
C LYS A 54 -12.52 11.65 15.77
N ILE A 55 -13.73 11.36 16.23
CA ILE A 55 -14.68 10.48 15.54
C ILE A 55 -15.33 11.27 14.41
N VAL A 56 -15.34 10.73 13.22
CA VAL A 56 -15.93 11.31 12.02
C VAL A 56 -16.89 10.30 11.41
N LEU A 57 -18.07 10.76 11.01
CA LEU A 57 -19.16 9.94 10.51
C LEU A 57 -19.48 10.29 9.05
N ASN A 58 -20.00 9.31 8.30
CA ASN A 58 -20.55 9.48 6.95
C ASN A 58 -19.60 10.25 6.02
N VAL A 59 -18.37 9.75 5.87
CA VAL A 59 -17.31 10.45 5.13
C VAL A 59 -17.23 9.95 3.71
N ASP A 60 -17.42 10.86 2.77
CA ASP A 60 -16.96 10.74 1.39
C ASP A 60 -15.49 11.19 1.35
N LYS A 61 -14.58 10.28 1.06
CA LYS A 61 -13.14 10.52 1.05
C LYS A 61 -12.55 10.16 -0.31
N ARG A 62 -11.94 11.13 -0.95
CA ARG A 62 -11.31 11.00 -2.28
C ARG A 62 -9.85 11.42 -2.24
N PRO A 63 -8.96 10.58 -1.74
CA PRO A 63 -7.53 10.85 -1.80
C PRO A 63 -6.98 10.64 -3.20
N PHE A 64 -6.13 11.58 -3.60
CA PHE A 64 -5.28 11.51 -4.77
C PHE A 64 -3.83 11.61 -4.31
N SER A 65 -3.01 10.65 -4.67
CA SER A 65 -1.62 10.60 -4.26
C SER A 65 -0.70 10.33 -5.44
N THR A 66 0.39 11.06 -5.52
CA THR A 66 1.50 10.74 -6.42
C THR A 66 2.61 10.13 -5.59
N GLY A 67 2.90 8.85 -5.81
CA GLY A 67 4.02 8.13 -5.20
C GLY A 67 5.27 8.27 -6.06
N PHE A 68 6.43 8.25 -5.42
CA PHE A 68 7.74 8.18 -6.06
C PHE A 68 8.66 7.30 -5.24
N ALA A 69 9.50 6.53 -5.94
CA ALA A 69 10.48 5.67 -5.30
C ALA A 69 11.76 5.57 -6.14
N ALA A 70 12.86 5.32 -5.43
CA ALA A 70 14.13 4.91 -6.02
C ALA A 70 14.51 3.55 -5.41
N LEU A 71 14.84 2.59 -6.27
CA LEU A 71 15.38 1.27 -5.90
C LEU A 71 16.79 1.17 -6.46
N TRP A 72 17.76 0.95 -5.58
CA TRP A 72 19.12 0.62 -5.95
C TRP A 72 19.37 -0.87 -5.73
N VAL A 73 19.86 -1.52 -6.76
CA VAL A 73 20.25 -2.93 -6.74
C VAL A 73 21.75 -2.99 -7.02
N PRO A 74 22.59 -3.27 -6.01
CA PRO A 74 24.04 -3.40 -6.20
C PRO A 74 24.39 -4.70 -6.95
N GLU A 75 25.59 -4.78 -7.50
CA GLU A 75 26.12 -6.01 -8.10
C GLU A 75 26.39 -7.11 -7.05
N ALA A 76 26.60 -6.70 -5.80
CA ALA A 76 26.86 -7.59 -4.68
C ALA A 76 25.64 -8.49 -4.39
N LYS A 77 25.92 -9.76 -4.09
CA LYS A 77 24.93 -10.75 -3.68
C LYS A 77 25.18 -11.20 -2.24
N ILE A 78 24.12 -11.48 -1.51
CA ILE A 78 24.18 -12.11 -0.18
C ILE A 78 23.46 -13.47 -0.26
N LEU A 79 24.08 -14.53 0.24
CA LEU A 79 23.53 -15.90 0.19
C LEU A 79 23.07 -16.31 -1.22
N GLY A 80 23.75 -15.84 -2.26
CA GLY A 80 23.39 -16.06 -3.66
C GLY A 80 22.19 -15.21 -4.15
N GLY A 81 21.55 -14.45 -3.28
CA GLY A 81 20.42 -13.58 -3.62
C GLY A 81 20.85 -12.17 -3.99
N GLN A 82 20.09 -11.54 -4.87
CA GLN A 82 20.25 -10.15 -5.28
C GLN A 82 19.64 -9.24 -4.22
N ILE A 83 20.41 -8.24 -3.76
CA ILE A 83 19.93 -7.26 -2.76
C ILE A 83 19.28 -6.09 -3.49
N GLY A 84 18.22 -5.52 -2.90
CA GLY A 84 17.65 -4.26 -3.30
C GLY A 84 17.40 -3.36 -2.09
N LEU A 85 17.73 -2.08 -2.23
CA LEU A 85 17.47 -1.05 -1.22
C LEU A 85 16.65 0.05 -1.87
N SER A 86 15.51 0.38 -1.30
CA SER A 86 14.66 1.43 -1.84
C SER A 86 14.22 2.45 -0.81
N LEU A 87 13.92 3.63 -1.30
CA LEU A 87 13.32 4.72 -0.55
C LEU A 87 12.13 5.24 -1.35
N ALA A 88 10.99 5.33 -0.70
CA ALA A 88 9.77 5.84 -1.29
C ALA A 88 9.13 6.91 -0.42
N SER A 89 8.32 7.75 -1.03
CA SER A 89 7.41 8.69 -0.37
C SER A 89 6.28 9.04 -1.33
N SER A 90 5.36 9.89 -0.89
CA SER A 90 4.26 10.36 -1.71
C SER A 90 4.02 11.86 -1.49
N TYR A 91 3.35 12.47 -2.45
CA TYR A 91 2.70 13.75 -2.26
C TYR A 91 1.20 13.54 -2.47
N SER A 92 0.43 13.84 -1.45
CA SER A 92 -0.99 13.53 -1.45
C SER A 92 -1.83 14.78 -1.33
N PHE A 93 -2.98 14.73 -2.00
CA PHE A 93 -4.08 15.66 -1.84
C PHE A 93 -5.32 14.84 -1.45
N ALA A 94 -5.94 15.19 -0.34
CA ALA A 94 -7.16 14.55 0.11
C ALA A 94 -8.25 15.59 0.35
N TRP A 95 -9.43 15.26 -0.14
CA TRP A 95 -10.66 15.95 0.18
C TRP A 95 -11.53 15.00 1.00
N ALA A 96 -12.12 15.51 2.08
CA ALA A 96 -13.02 14.75 2.89
C ALA A 96 -14.23 15.63 3.28
N HIS A 97 -15.42 15.08 3.10
CA HIS A 97 -16.68 15.66 3.55
C HIS A 97 -17.33 14.70 4.53
N GLY A 98 -17.70 15.18 5.70
CA GLY A 98 -18.29 14.31 6.72
C GLY A 98 -18.80 15.07 7.95
N GLU A 99 -19.44 14.33 8.84
CA GLU A 99 -19.99 14.83 10.10
C GLU A 99 -18.99 14.63 11.24
N VAL A 100 -18.65 15.70 11.97
CA VAL A 100 -17.80 15.63 13.17
C VAL A 100 -18.71 15.58 14.39
N THR A 101 -18.57 14.52 15.20
CA THR A 101 -19.31 14.40 16.47
C THR A 101 -18.67 15.24 17.57
N GLY A 102 -19.48 15.98 18.30
CA GLY A 102 -19.07 16.81 19.44
C GLY A 102 -20.28 17.32 20.22
N LEU A 103 -20.12 18.44 20.94
CA LEU A 103 -21.26 19.11 21.61
C LEU A 103 -22.35 19.57 20.61
N ILE A 104 -21.94 19.82 19.37
CA ILE A 104 -22.83 20.08 18.23
C ILE A 104 -22.27 19.27 17.07
N ASN A 105 -23.11 18.43 16.44
CA ASN A 105 -22.76 17.75 15.22
C ASN A 105 -22.74 18.77 14.08
N ALA A 106 -21.63 18.85 13.35
CA ALA A 106 -21.48 19.78 12.25
C ALA A 106 -20.93 19.04 11.02
N GLU A 107 -21.57 19.25 9.89
CA GLU A 107 -21.00 18.88 8.59
C GLU A 107 -19.79 19.77 8.29
N LYS A 108 -18.70 19.15 7.84
CA LYS A 108 -17.48 19.87 7.51
C LYS A 108 -16.82 19.26 6.28
N THR A 109 -16.48 20.14 5.36
CA THR A 109 -15.57 19.79 4.26
C THR A 109 -14.18 20.27 4.60
N VAL A 110 -13.19 19.38 4.50
CA VAL A 110 -11.78 19.71 4.75
C VAL A 110 -10.91 19.22 3.61
N LYS A 111 -9.80 19.92 3.40
CA LYS A 111 -8.81 19.60 2.39
C LYS A 111 -7.44 19.54 3.06
N GLY A 112 -6.69 18.49 2.77
CA GLY A 112 -5.32 18.33 3.24
C GLY A 112 -4.41 18.01 2.06
N TRP A 113 -3.18 18.50 2.11
CA TRP A 113 -2.14 18.19 1.12
C TRP A 113 -0.77 18.25 1.75
N GLY A 114 0.17 17.50 1.20
CA GLY A 114 1.55 17.50 1.69
C GLY A 114 2.28 16.22 1.37
N LEU A 115 3.52 16.17 1.83
CA LEU A 115 4.33 14.95 1.77
C LEU A 115 3.78 13.88 2.71
N GLY A 116 3.79 12.64 2.22
CA GLY A 116 3.59 11.44 3.01
C GLY A 116 4.82 11.02 3.77
N ASP A 117 4.71 9.93 4.50
CA ASP A 117 5.81 9.36 5.25
C ASP A 117 6.93 8.83 4.34
N THR A 118 8.14 8.79 4.86
CA THR A 118 9.29 8.17 4.20
C THR A 118 9.25 6.67 4.43
N ILE A 119 9.40 5.88 3.35
CA ILE A 119 9.25 4.43 3.34
C ILE A 119 10.54 3.77 2.84
N PRO A 120 11.51 3.49 3.73
CA PRO A 120 12.68 2.67 3.39
C PRO A 120 12.27 1.19 3.24
N ARG A 121 12.94 0.49 2.31
CA ARG A 121 12.77 -0.95 2.12
C ARG A 121 14.10 -1.60 1.80
N ALA A 122 14.35 -2.74 2.41
CA ALA A 122 15.41 -3.67 2.04
C ALA A 122 14.79 -4.98 1.56
N GLN A 123 15.38 -5.57 0.53
CA GLN A 123 14.92 -6.85 -0.01
C GLN A 123 16.08 -7.71 -0.45
N ILE A 124 15.84 -9.03 -0.50
CA ILE A 124 16.74 -10.00 -1.07
C ILE A 124 15.94 -10.99 -1.91
N GLY A 125 16.36 -11.22 -3.15
CA GLY A 125 15.62 -12.09 -4.09
C GLY A 125 16.50 -13.08 -4.81
N TRP A 126 15.90 -14.20 -5.17
CA TRP A 126 16.51 -15.29 -5.94
C TRP A 126 15.63 -15.64 -7.12
N THR A 127 16.25 -15.89 -8.26
CA THR A 127 15.57 -16.41 -9.45
C THR A 127 16.21 -17.74 -9.83
N SER A 128 15.38 -18.77 -10.04
CA SER A 128 15.80 -20.11 -10.46
C SER A 128 14.77 -20.68 -11.44
N GLY A 129 15.17 -20.78 -12.72
CA GLY A 129 14.28 -21.21 -13.79
C GLY A 129 13.04 -20.31 -13.92
N ALA A 130 11.86 -20.89 -13.75
CA ALA A 130 10.58 -20.20 -13.84
C ALA A 130 10.17 -19.46 -12.56
N TRP A 131 10.90 -19.63 -11.48
CA TRP A 131 10.55 -19.12 -10.15
C TRP A 131 11.44 -17.96 -9.73
N SER A 132 10.83 -16.93 -9.20
CA SER A 132 11.48 -15.83 -8.48
C SER A 132 10.87 -15.67 -7.10
N ASN A 133 11.71 -15.38 -6.11
CA ASN A 133 11.33 -15.19 -4.72
C ASN A 133 12.02 -13.95 -4.16
N THR A 134 11.31 -13.14 -3.41
CA THR A 134 11.87 -11.96 -2.74
C THR A 134 11.35 -11.88 -1.31
N PHE A 135 12.24 -11.86 -0.32
CA PHE A 135 11.92 -11.45 1.04
C PHE A 135 12.19 -9.97 1.19
N TYR A 136 11.33 -9.26 1.92
CA TYR A 136 11.47 -7.83 2.12
C TYR A 136 11.11 -7.38 3.53
N LEU A 137 11.78 -6.32 3.93
CA LEU A 137 11.53 -5.55 5.14
C LEU A 137 11.24 -4.11 4.71
N THR A 138 10.06 -3.61 5.00
CA THR A 138 9.65 -2.23 4.71
C THR A 138 9.40 -1.49 6.02
N GLY A 139 9.94 -0.29 6.15
CA GLY A 139 9.71 0.61 7.29
C GLY A 139 8.83 1.79 6.91
N TRP A 140 8.16 2.37 7.88
CA TRP A 140 7.49 3.68 7.78
C TRP A 140 8.07 4.61 8.84
N LEU A 141 8.56 5.76 8.38
CA LEU A 141 9.12 6.82 9.23
C LEU A 141 8.13 7.99 9.23
N PRO A 142 7.68 8.50 10.39
CA PRO A 142 6.66 9.53 10.51
C PRO A 142 7.21 10.91 10.12
N THR A 143 7.58 11.08 8.86
CA THR A 143 8.15 12.31 8.29
C THR A 143 7.14 13.12 7.49
N GLY A 144 5.96 12.55 7.25
CA GLY A 144 4.89 13.18 6.49
C GLY A 144 4.16 14.27 7.29
N ARG A 145 3.37 15.06 6.56
CA ARG A 145 2.55 16.10 7.20
C ARG A 145 1.46 15.45 8.06
N TYR A 146 1.46 15.77 9.34
CA TYR A 146 0.45 15.35 10.30
C TYR A 146 -0.01 16.50 11.18
N GLN A 147 -1.31 16.61 11.40
CA GLN A 147 -1.92 17.56 12.31
C GLN A 147 -3.02 16.87 13.14
N ARG A 148 -3.00 17.08 14.45
CA ARG A 148 -4.04 16.59 15.33
C ARG A 148 -5.34 17.36 15.06
N GLY A 149 -6.46 16.66 14.97
CA GLY A 149 -7.76 17.24 14.69
C GLY A 149 -8.39 16.63 13.44
N PHE A 150 -9.51 17.18 12.98
CA PHE A 150 -10.17 16.74 11.78
C PHE A 150 -9.55 17.47 10.56
N GLU A 151 -8.49 16.90 10.01
CA GLU A 151 -7.92 17.25 8.70
C GLU A 151 -7.45 15.96 8.03
N PRO A 152 -7.56 15.83 6.70
CA PRO A 152 -6.94 14.71 6.01
C PRO A 152 -5.42 14.81 6.13
N ASN A 153 -4.83 13.92 6.91
CA ASN A 153 -3.39 13.84 7.09
C ASN A 153 -2.74 13.05 5.94
N THR A 154 -1.59 13.49 5.48
CA THR A 154 -0.81 12.79 4.45
C THR A 154 0.26 11.90 5.05
N GLY A 155 0.70 12.20 6.27
CA GLY A 155 1.53 11.35 7.12
C GLY A 155 0.71 10.65 8.19
N LYS A 156 1.21 9.55 8.71
CA LYS A 156 0.54 8.71 9.73
C LYS A 156 0.99 8.99 11.16
N ASN A 157 2.07 9.78 11.32
CA ASN A 157 2.65 10.16 12.63
C ASN A 157 2.97 8.95 13.53
N ARG A 158 3.26 7.80 12.94
CA ARG A 158 3.67 6.59 13.65
C ARG A 158 4.70 5.80 12.85
N TYR A 159 5.56 5.11 13.58
CA TYR A 159 6.46 4.15 12.97
C TYR A 159 5.71 2.87 12.64
N GLY A 160 6.22 2.14 11.66
CA GLY A 160 5.75 0.81 11.35
C GLY A 160 6.77 -0.01 10.59
N VAL A 161 6.56 -1.32 10.59
CA VAL A 161 7.39 -2.26 9.88
C VAL A 161 6.52 -3.34 9.25
N ASN A 162 6.85 -3.72 8.02
CA ASN A 162 6.24 -4.86 7.34
C ASN A 162 7.32 -5.86 6.95
N LEU A 163 7.10 -7.10 7.30
CA LEU A 163 7.87 -8.26 6.86
C LEU A 163 7.04 -9.01 5.84
N GLY A 164 7.62 -9.30 4.68
CA GLY A 164 6.89 -10.00 3.65
C GLY A 164 7.74 -10.83 2.72
N TRP A 165 7.04 -11.62 1.92
CA TRP A 165 7.57 -12.55 0.95
C TRP A 165 6.75 -12.51 -0.31
N GLY A 166 7.42 -12.28 -1.45
CA GLY A 166 6.85 -12.30 -2.78
C GLY A 166 7.35 -13.50 -3.57
N VAL A 167 6.48 -14.08 -4.38
CA VAL A 167 6.77 -15.19 -5.31
C VAL A 167 6.21 -14.83 -6.66
N THR A 168 6.96 -15.12 -7.70
CA THR A 168 6.55 -15.07 -9.12
C THR A 168 6.88 -16.39 -9.77
N TYR A 169 5.91 -16.98 -10.47
CA TYR A 169 6.09 -18.11 -11.35
C TYR A 169 5.69 -17.72 -12.76
N THR A 170 6.61 -17.81 -13.72
CA THR A 170 6.31 -17.57 -15.14
C THR A 170 6.46 -18.89 -15.90
N GLU A 171 5.35 -19.43 -16.41
CA GLU A 171 5.35 -20.68 -17.18
C GLU A 171 6.16 -20.48 -18.49
N PRO A 172 7.18 -21.32 -18.76
CA PRO A 172 8.14 -21.07 -19.85
C PRO A 172 7.56 -21.08 -21.26
N ASN A 173 6.51 -21.87 -21.52
CA ASN A 173 5.95 -22.05 -22.86
C ASN A 173 4.80 -21.08 -23.14
N THR A 174 3.82 -21.03 -22.26
CA THR A 174 2.59 -20.23 -22.42
C THR A 174 2.76 -18.78 -22.04
N LYS A 175 3.83 -18.48 -21.25
CA LYS A 175 4.11 -17.16 -20.65
C LYS A 175 3.01 -16.69 -19.70
N LEU A 176 2.25 -17.65 -19.13
CA LEU A 176 1.37 -17.36 -18.01
C LEU A 176 2.22 -17.04 -16.77
N GLU A 177 1.84 -15.97 -16.06
CA GLU A 177 2.48 -15.56 -14.82
C GLU A 177 1.51 -15.63 -13.67
N PHE A 178 2.01 -16.11 -12.53
CA PHE A 178 1.31 -16.18 -11.26
C PHE A 178 2.16 -15.51 -10.20
N ASP A 179 1.58 -14.56 -9.50
CA ASP A 179 2.23 -13.78 -8.46
C ASP A 179 1.49 -13.90 -7.15
N SER A 180 2.24 -13.91 -6.08
CA SER A 180 1.72 -13.82 -4.73
C SER A 180 2.70 -13.06 -3.84
N ALA A 181 2.21 -12.12 -3.07
CA ALA A 181 2.98 -11.46 -2.01
C ALA A 181 2.17 -11.46 -0.72
N ILE A 182 2.76 -11.98 0.34
CA ILE A 182 2.18 -11.97 1.68
C ILE A 182 3.04 -11.12 2.60
N GLY A 183 2.43 -10.49 3.58
CA GLY A 183 3.16 -9.71 4.57
C GLY A 183 2.37 -9.46 5.83
N VAL A 184 3.11 -9.18 6.90
CA VAL A 184 2.54 -8.74 8.18
C VAL A 184 3.11 -7.37 8.52
N THR A 185 2.23 -6.44 8.83
CA THR A 185 2.57 -5.07 9.22
C THR A 185 2.33 -4.88 10.71
N PHE A 186 3.33 -4.36 11.38
CA PHE A 186 3.30 -3.98 12.80
C PHE A 186 3.33 -2.46 12.90
N SER A 187 2.42 -1.88 13.67
CA SER A 187 2.31 -0.44 13.87
C SER A 187 2.68 -0.03 15.29
N ALA A 188 3.49 1.03 15.44
CA ALA A 188 3.66 1.70 16.71
C ALA A 188 2.46 2.60 17.02
N PRO A 189 2.22 2.97 18.27
CA PRO A 189 1.22 3.97 18.62
C PRO A 189 1.50 5.33 17.97
N ASN A 190 0.45 6.05 17.57
CA ASN A 190 0.54 7.45 17.21
C ASN A 190 0.71 8.29 18.49
N PRO A 191 1.84 8.96 18.73
CA PRO A 191 2.09 9.67 19.97
C PRO A 191 1.18 10.89 20.20
N ALA A 192 0.57 11.42 19.13
CA ALA A 192 -0.33 12.57 19.25
C ALA A 192 -1.73 12.20 19.74
N THR A 193 -2.17 10.96 19.51
CA THR A 193 -3.54 10.52 19.79
C THR A 193 -3.61 9.32 20.73
N ASP A 194 -2.46 8.69 21.02
CA ASP A 194 -2.37 7.39 21.71
C ASP A 194 -3.27 6.32 21.05
N TYR A 195 -3.33 6.38 19.71
CA TYR A 195 -4.00 5.35 18.91
C TYR A 195 -2.96 4.35 18.40
N LYS A 196 -3.16 3.09 18.69
CA LYS A 196 -2.36 2.00 18.14
C LYS A 196 -3.25 1.15 17.24
N ASN A 197 -2.96 1.17 15.95
CA ASN A 197 -3.55 0.25 15.00
C ASN A 197 -3.16 -1.19 15.33
N GLY A 198 -4.05 -2.13 15.08
CA GLY A 198 -3.73 -3.54 15.12
C GLY A 198 -2.65 -3.93 14.12
N ASP A 199 -2.15 -5.14 14.25
CA ASP A 199 -1.23 -5.73 13.29
C ASP A 199 -2.02 -6.27 12.10
N ASP A 200 -1.49 -6.12 10.87
CA ASP A 200 -2.23 -6.39 9.64
C ASP A 200 -1.57 -7.52 8.87
N PHE A 201 -2.37 -8.45 8.36
CA PHE A 201 -2.00 -9.41 7.35
C PHE A 201 -2.47 -8.91 5.98
N ILE A 202 -1.59 -8.97 5.00
CA ILE A 202 -1.85 -8.59 3.63
C ILE A 202 -1.45 -9.74 2.71
N TRP A 203 -2.32 -10.01 1.73
CA TRP A 203 -2.05 -10.89 0.62
C TRP A 203 -2.41 -10.20 -0.68
N ASP A 204 -1.41 -9.88 -1.49
CA ASP A 204 -1.57 -9.39 -2.85
C ASP A 204 -1.29 -10.55 -3.83
N TRP A 205 -2.04 -10.63 -4.92
CA TRP A 205 -1.87 -11.65 -5.94
C TRP A 205 -2.12 -11.09 -7.34
N ALA A 206 -1.53 -11.73 -8.35
CA ALA A 206 -1.83 -11.46 -9.75
C ALA A 206 -1.74 -12.74 -10.59
N VAL A 207 -2.48 -12.75 -11.68
CA VAL A 207 -2.40 -13.77 -12.72
C VAL A 207 -2.55 -13.11 -14.08
N GLY A 208 -1.68 -13.41 -15.01
CA GLY A 208 -1.71 -12.80 -16.33
C GLY A 208 -0.90 -13.54 -17.37
N LYS A 209 -0.82 -12.95 -18.55
CA LYS A 209 -0.07 -13.48 -19.68
C LYS A 209 0.81 -12.41 -20.27
N LYS A 210 2.09 -12.74 -20.42
CA LYS A 210 3.08 -11.95 -21.11
C LYS A 210 3.04 -12.21 -22.62
N PHE A 211 3.03 -11.15 -23.41
CA PHE A 211 3.07 -11.18 -24.86
C PHE A 211 4.43 -10.71 -25.38
N ALA A 212 4.79 -11.17 -26.58
CA ALA A 212 6.10 -10.86 -27.18
C ALA A 212 6.35 -9.36 -27.45
N ASN A 213 5.29 -8.56 -27.55
CA ASN A 213 5.35 -7.12 -27.77
C ASN A 213 5.58 -6.29 -26.48
N GLY A 214 5.88 -6.94 -25.35
CA GLY A 214 6.10 -6.29 -24.06
C GLY A 214 4.84 -6.03 -23.24
N LEU A 215 3.67 -6.36 -23.77
CA LEU A 215 2.40 -6.25 -23.06
C LEU A 215 2.19 -7.45 -22.13
N GLU A 216 1.67 -7.20 -20.94
CA GLU A 216 1.18 -8.21 -20.02
C GLU A 216 -0.21 -7.82 -19.54
N ILE A 217 -1.16 -8.77 -19.62
CA ILE A 217 -2.57 -8.55 -19.31
C ILE A 217 -3.05 -9.63 -18.37
N GLY A 218 -3.80 -9.22 -17.36
CA GLY A 218 -4.43 -10.16 -16.44
C GLY A 218 -5.29 -9.49 -15.39
N ALA A 219 -5.39 -10.15 -14.26
CA ALA A 219 -6.09 -9.69 -13.09
C ALA A 219 -5.14 -9.64 -11.90
N ALA A 220 -5.41 -8.72 -10.98
CA ALA A 220 -4.77 -8.66 -9.69
C ALA A 220 -5.82 -8.49 -8.60
N GLY A 221 -5.47 -8.86 -7.39
CA GLY A 221 -6.34 -8.69 -6.24
C GLY A 221 -5.57 -8.69 -4.94
N TYR A 222 -6.29 -8.43 -3.88
CA TYR A 222 -5.72 -8.46 -2.54
C TYR A 222 -6.74 -8.88 -1.48
N ALA A 223 -6.20 -9.35 -0.37
CA ALA A 223 -6.91 -9.53 0.88
C ALA A 223 -6.15 -8.81 1.99
N TYR A 224 -6.84 -7.96 2.71
CA TYR A 224 -6.38 -7.32 3.93
C TYR A 224 -7.17 -7.87 5.11
N GLN A 225 -6.48 -8.22 6.18
CA GLN A 225 -7.09 -8.67 7.42
C GLN A 225 -6.29 -8.13 8.61
N GLN A 226 -6.91 -7.31 9.42
CA GLN A 226 -6.35 -6.91 10.70
C GLN A 226 -6.40 -8.08 11.68
N LEU A 227 -5.23 -8.46 12.22
CA LEU A 227 -5.03 -9.64 13.08
C LEU A 227 -5.34 -9.34 14.54
N THR A 228 -4.82 -8.21 15.02
CA THR A 228 -5.03 -7.75 16.39
C THR A 228 -5.94 -6.52 16.43
N PRO A 229 -6.72 -6.31 17.48
CA PRO A 229 -7.59 -5.15 17.58
C PRO A 229 -6.81 -3.86 17.77
N ASP A 230 -7.45 -2.75 17.41
CA ASP A 230 -6.98 -1.41 17.78
C ASP A 230 -6.94 -1.23 19.29
N SER A 231 -6.03 -0.40 19.77
CA SER A 231 -5.78 -0.19 21.19
C SER A 231 -5.27 1.22 21.49
N GLY A 232 -5.06 1.52 22.76
CA GLY A 232 -4.71 2.85 23.26
C GLY A 232 -5.93 3.72 23.54
N SER A 233 -5.75 4.82 24.24
CA SER A 233 -6.83 5.73 24.63
C SER A 233 -7.45 6.48 23.44
N GLY A 234 -6.75 6.49 22.30
CA GLY A 234 -7.23 7.04 21.04
C GLY A 234 -8.20 6.14 20.28
N ALA A 235 -8.24 4.84 20.58
CA ALA A 235 -9.11 3.86 19.92
C ALA A 235 -10.57 3.94 20.45
N LYS A 236 -11.16 5.12 20.35
CA LYS A 236 -12.46 5.48 20.94
C LYS A 236 -13.65 4.71 20.37
N LEU A 237 -13.50 4.10 19.20
CA LEU A 237 -14.55 3.29 18.57
C LEU A 237 -14.54 1.84 19.06
N GLY A 238 -13.55 1.45 19.85
CA GLY A 238 -13.42 0.11 20.42
C GLY A 238 -12.40 -0.77 19.68
N PRO A 239 -12.31 -2.06 20.05
CA PRO A 239 -11.30 -2.99 19.55
C PRO A 239 -11.70 -3.60 18.19
N PHE A 240 -11.87 -2.78 17.17
CA PHE A 240 -12.27 -3.23 15.84
C PHE A 240 -11.13 -3.93 15.11
N LYS A 241 -11.51 -4.74 14.11
CA LYS A 241 -10.61 -5.40 13.16
C LYS A 241 -11.15 -5.21 11.76
N GLY A 242 -10.37 -4.52 10.91
CA GLY A 242 -10.72 -4.30 9.51
C GLY A 242 -10.47 -5.55 8.65
N ARG A 243 -11.26 -5.68 7.59
CA ARG A 243 -11.07 -6.66 6.53
C ARG A 243 -11.59 -6.09 5.22
N VAL A 244 -10.81 -6.24 4.16
CA VAL A 244 -11.21 -5.83 2.80
C VAL A 244 -10.60 -6.77 1.77
N PHE A 245 -11.34 -6.99 0.69
CA PHE A 245 -10.89 -7.71 -0.49
C PHE A 245 -11.05 -6.81 -1.70
N GLY A 246 -10.12 -6.90 -2.63
CA GLY A 246 -10.19 -6.18 -3.89
C GLY A 246 -9.75 -7.04 -5.05
N VAL A 247 -10.37 -6.85 -6.21
CA VAL A 247 -10.00 -7.52 -7.46
C VAL A 247 -10.23 -6.60 -8.64
N GLY A 248 -9.39 -6.73 -9.67
CA GLY A 248 -9.60 -5.98 -10.89
C GLY A 248 -8.55 -6.24 -11.97
N PRO A 249 -8.63 -5.53 -13.11
CA PRO A 249 -7.70 -5.67 -14.21
C PRO A 249 -6.32 -5.15 -13.85
N HIS A 250 -5.30 -5.83 -14.38
CA HIS A 250 -3.90 -5.46 -14.30
C HIS A 250 -3.27 -5.49 -15.68
N LEU A 251 -2.66 -4.38 -16.06
CA LEU A 251 -1.99 -4.18 -17.35
C LEU A 251 -0.58 -3.68 -17.11
N VAL A 252 0.39 -4.30 -17.73
CA VAL A 252 1.78 -3.85 -17.74
C VAL A 252 2.26 -3.77 -19.20
N TYR A 253 2.99 -2.72 -19.51
CA TYR A 253 3.62 -2.56 -20.83
C TYR A 253 5.09 -2.20 -20.64
N ASN A 254 5.96 -3.11 -21.07
CA ASN A 254 7.40 -2.92 -21.09
C ASN A 254 7.86 -2.43 -22.47
N THR A 255 8.59 -1.34 -22.50
CA THR A 255 9.11 -0.77 -23.73
C THR A 255 10.47 -0.10 -23.51
N VAL A 256 11.08 0.37 -24.57
CA VAL A 256 12.32 1.16 -24.52
C VAL A 256 12.03 2.57 -25.03
N LEU A 257 12.27 3.56 -24.19
CA LEU A 257 12.17 4.98 -24.52
C LEU A 257 13.52 5.64 -24.27
N MET A 258 14.03 6.41 -25.23
CA MET A 258 15.32 7.10 -25.09
C MET A 258 16.47 6.21 -24.58
N HIS A 259 16.57 4.99 -25.10
CA HIS A 259 17.54 3.95 -24.72
C HIS A 259 17.43 3.49 -23.23
N ARG A 260 16.29 3.72 -22.59
CA ARG A 260 15.99 3.25 -21.22
C ARG A 260 14.81 2.31 -21.25
N SER A 261 14.88 1.23 -20.47
CA SER A 261 13.71 0.37 -20.24
C SER A 261 12.69 1.13 -19.39
N VAL A 262 11.46 1.17 -19.87
CA VAL A 262 10.34 1.83 -19.20
C VAL A 262 9.21 0.84 -19.06
N LEU A 263 8.66 0.76 -17.85
CA LEU A 263 7.52 -0.07 -17.53
C LEU A 263 6.33 0.84 -17.17
N PHE A 264 5.25 0.70 -17.91
CA PHE A 264 3.95 1.28 -17.56
C PHE A 264 3.10 0.23 -16.86
N ASN A 265 2.49 0.62 -15.75
CA ASN A 265 1.68 -0.28 -14.93
C ASN A 265 0.35 0.39 -14.62
N PHE A 266 -0.74 -0.30 -14.90
CA PHE A 266 -2.10 0.14 -14.61
C PHE A 266 -2.85 -0.96 -13.85
N ARG A 267 -3.47 -0.59 -12.73
CA ARG A 267 -4.34 -1.45 -11.94
C ARG A 267 -5.57 -0.68 -11.53
N ASN A 268 -6.69 -1.35 -11.53
CA ASN A 268 -7.93 -0.84 -10.96
C ASN A 268 -8.52 -1.94 -10.08
N TYR A 269 -9.01 -1.59 -8.91
CA TYR A 269 -9.59 -2.56 -7.97
C TYR A 269 -11.01 -2.15 -7.62
N GLN A 270 -11.90 -3.14 -7.59
CA GLN A 270 -13.20 -3.05 -6.96
C GLN A 270 -13.12 -3.75 -5.61
N GLU A 271 -13.43 -3.03 -4.54
CA GLU A 271 -13.47 -3.55 -3.16
C GLU A 271 -14.85 -4.13 -2.80
N PHE A 272 -14.85 -5.14 -1.88
CA PHE A 272 -16.06 -5.78 -1.36
C PHE A 272 -15.83 -6.42 0.02
#